data_b158ec3d0ead86def1468a333aa582dd
#
_entry.id   b158ec3d0ead86def1468a333aa582dd
#
_cell.length_a   1.000
_cell.length_b   1.000
_cell.length_c   1.000
_cell.angle_alpha   90.00
_cell.angle_beta   90.00
_cell.angle_gamma   90.00
#
_symmetry.space_group_name_H-M   'P 1'
#
loop_
_entity.id
_entity.type
_entity.pdbx_description
1 polymer ?
#
loop_
_entity_poly.entity_id
_entity_poly.type
_entity_poly.pdbx_seq_one_letter_code
_entity_poly.pdbx_strand_id
1 'polypeptide(L)'
;CLSAEKFFDTMARIFEDYESGDNITRKLDLLVGENLHLEFCKTATTIFGLDDDDERLLFYVFCNRFVNEDDDMIGEHDWEDYYESKSTLRILRGELKRQDSTLQRKGIIENRNSDGMVDSDYFKLTDKAKETLFKDLDIGQQQTKNQKELLKYSSLAEKRLFYNPCERGQIEQLSELLMPEKFALVQQRL
;
A
#
# COMPACT_ATOMS: atom_id res chain seq x y z
N CYS A 1 -17.97 10.85 -18.20
CA CYS A 1 -16.72 10.10 -17.95
C CYS A 1 -15.78 10.99 -17.14
N LEU A 2 -15.38 10.56 -15.98
CA LEU A 2 -14.44 11.27 -15.10
C LEU A 2 -12.99 10.92 -15.50
N SER A 3 -12.04 11.83 -15.23
CA SER A 3 -10.63 11.45 -15.18
C SER A 3 -10.36 10.64 -13.90
N ALA A 4 -9.24 9.90 -13.84
CA ALA A 4 -8.88 9.14 -12.67
C ALA A 4 -8.80 10.01 -11.39
N GLU A 5 -8.19 11.18 -11.48
CA GLU A 5 -8.13 12.14 -10.36
C GLU A 5 -9.52 12.55 -9.87
N LYS A 6 -10.40 12.98 -10.79
CA LYS A 6 -11.77 13.38 -10.44
C LYS A 6 -12.61 12.22 -9.90
N PHE A 7 -12.33 11.00 -10.34
CA PHE A 7 -12.97 9.80 -9.81
C PHE A 7 -12.64 9.62 -8.32
N PHE A 8 -11.36 9.70 -7.96
CA PHE A 8 -10.93 9.58 -6.56
C PHE A 8 -11.34 10.77 -5.71
N ASP A 9 -11.37 12.00 -6.25
CA ASP A 9 -11.96 13.17 -5.57
C ASP A 9 -13.44 12.93 -5.26
N THR A 10 -14.18 12.32 -6.20
CA THR A 10 -15.60 12.00 -5.98
C THR A 10 -15.77 10.88 -4.96
N MET A 11 -14.89 9.88 -4.97
CA MET A 11 -14.84 8.81 -3.96
C MET A 11 -14.62 9.39 -2.57
N ALA A 12 -13.64 10.30 -2.41
CA ALA A 12 -13.36 10.97 -1.14
C ALA A 12 -14.60 11.69 -0.60
N ARG A 13 -15.30 12.46 -1.46
CA ARG A 13 -16.54 13.14 -1.06
C ARG A 13 -17.63 12.19 -0.60
N ILE A 14 -17.78 11.02 -1.21
CA ILE A 14 -18.75 10.01 -0.77
C ILE A 14 -18.43 9.53 0.65
N PHE A 15 -17.14 9.41 1.01
CA PHE A 15 -16.73 9.06 2.36
C PHE A 15 -16.90 10.22 3.34
N GLU A 16 -16.55 11.44 2.95
CA GLU A 16 -16.71 12.66 3.76
C GLU A 16 -18.17 12.97 4.07
N ASP A 17 -19.06 12.77 3.08
CA ASP A 17 -20.51 13.03 3.18
C ASP A 17 -21.28 11.83 3.76
N TYR A 18 -20.57 10.81 4.28
CA TYR A 18 -21.22 9.63 4.86
C TYR A 18 -21.97 9.97 6.14
N GLU A 19 -23.24 9.61 6.19
CA GLU A 19 -24.08 9.67 7.40
C GLU A 19 -24.53 8.25 7.77
N SER A 20 -24.65 7.98 9.07
CA SER A 20 -25.16 6.69 9.57
C SER A 20 -26.54 6.38 8.97
N GLY A 21 -26.70 5.17 8.42
CA GLY A 21 -27.90 4.76 7.67
C GLY A 21 -27.78 4.87 6.14
N ASP A 22 -26.72 5.49 5.65
CA ASP A 22 -26.45 5.56 4.21
C ASP A 22 -25.88 4.25 3.68
N ASN A 23 -26.37 3.81 2.53
CA ASN A 23 -25.74 2.69 1.81
C ASN A 23 -24.54 3.19 1.01
N ILE A 24 -23.41 3.40 1.70
CA ILE A 24 -22.16 3.90 1.10
C ILE A 24 -21.63 2.95 0.02
N THR A 25 -21.69 1.63 0.24
CA THR A 25 -21.23 0.63 -0.72
C THR A 25 -21.95 0.79 -2.05
N ARG A 26 -23.27 0.97 -2.02
CA ARG A 26 -24.05 1.19 -3.24
C ARG A 26 -23.67 2.48 -3.97
N LYS A 27 -23.40 3.56 -3.23
CA LYS A 27 -22.96 4.84 -3.84
C LYS A 27 -21.62 4.64 -4.56
N LEU A 28 -20.69 3.93 -3.94
CA LEU A 28 -19.38 3.62 -4.52
C LEU A 28 -19.48 2.66 -5.71
N ASP A 29 -20.31 1.63 -5.63
CA ASP A 29 -20.57 0.70 -6.73
C ASP A 29 -21.16 1.41 -7.96
N LEU A 30 -22.07 2.36 -7.76
CA LEU A 30 -22.59 3.19 -8.85
C LEU A 30 -21.49 4.04 -9.48
N LEU A 31 -20.66 4.70 -8.66
CA LEU A 31 -19.54 5.49 -9.15
C LEU A 31 -18.58 4.64 -9.99
N VAL A 32 -18.25 3.43 -9.54
CA VAL A 32 -17.40 2.47 -10.27
C VAL A 32 -18.07 2.04 -11.57
N GLY A 33 -19.37 1.68 -11.52
CA GLY A 33 -20.15 1.22 -12.69
C GLY A 33 -20.26 2.27 -13.79
N GLU A 34 -20.36 3.55 -13.42
CA GLU A 34 -20.44 4.67 -14.38
C GLU A 34 -19.08 5.01 -15.02
N ASN A 35 -17.97 4.53 -14.47
CA ASN A 35 -16.62 4.87 -14.89
C ASN A 35 -15.77 3.64 -15.30
N LEU A 36 -16.39 2.61 -15.88
CA LEU A 36 -15.71 1.39 -16.33
C LEU A 36 -14.64 1.61 -17.43
N HIS A 37 -14.49 2.81 -17.94
CA HIS A 37 -13.38 3.18 -18.84
C HIS A 37 -12.03 3.30 -18.10
N LEU A 38 -12.05 3.53 -16.76
CA LEU A 38 -10.86 3.61 -15.93
C LEU A 38 -10.33 2.21 -15.61
N GLU A 39 -9.02 2.04 -15.60
CA GLU A 39 -8.38 0.76 -15.26
C GLU A 39 -8.69 0.34 -13.82
N PHE A 40 -8.76 1.28 -12.88
CA PHE A 40 -9.22 1.00 -11.52
C PHE A 40 -10.59 0.31 -11.51
N CYS A 41 -11.58 0.90 -12.20
CA CYS A 41 -12.95 0.38 -12.21
C CYS A 41 -13.05 -0.99 -12.89
N LYS A 42 -12.34 -1.19 -14.00
CA LYS A 42 -12.25 -2.50 -14.66
C LYS A 42 -11.62 -3.55 -13.74
N THR A 43 -10.52 -3.19 -13.10
CA THR A 43 -9.78 -4.08 -12.22
C THR A 43 -10.61 -4.45 -10.99
N ALA A 44 -11.25 -3.47 -10.36
CA ALA A 44 -12.11 -3.70 -9.20
C ALA A 44 -13.26 -4.65 -9.49
N THR A 45 -13.92 -4.50 -10.65
CA THR A 45 -15.09 -5.31 -11.02
C THR A 45 -14.74 -6.68 -11.60
N THR A 46 -13.66 -6.79 -12.40
CA THR A 46 -13.33 -8.01 -13.15
C THR A 46 -12.27 -8.88 -12.48
N ILE A 47 -11.20 -8.28 -11.97
CA ILE A 47 -10.06 -9.04 -11.43
C ILE A 47 -10.30 -9.46 -10.00
N PHE A 48 -10.85 -8.58 -9.17
CA PHE A 48 -11.02 -8.90 -7.76
C PHE A 48 -12.33 -9.63 -7.46
N GLY A 49 -13.41 -9.40 -8.22
CA GLY A 49 -14.67 -10.16 -8.11
C GLY A 49 -15.10 -10.29 -6.66
N LEU A 50 -15.19 -9.16 -5.93
CA LEU A 50 -15.64 -9.14 -4.56
C LEU A 50 -17.17 -9.20 -4.55
N ASP A 51 -17.71 -10.37 -4.23
CA ASP A 51 -19.15 -10.62 -4.17
C ASP A 51 -19.73 -10.15 -2.84
N ASP A 52 -18.93 -10.13 -1.78
CA ASP A 52 -19.33 -9.68 -0.44
C ASP A 52 -19.30 -8.16 -0.36
N ASP A 53 -20.43 -7.56 0.01
CA ASP A 53 -20.58 -6.10 0.10
C ASP A 53 -19.73 -5.50 1.21
N ASP A 54 -19.54 -6.23 2.31
CA ASP A 54 -18.76 -5.76 3.45
C ASP A 54 -17.26 -5.75 3.11
N GLU A 55 -16.74 -6.80 2.45
CA GLU A 55 -15.34 -6.81 1.97
C GLU A 55 -15.12 -5.82 0.83
N ARG A 56 -16.13 -5.58 -0.03
CA ARG A 56 -16.05 -4.58 -1.10
C ARG A 56 -15.98 -3.16 -0.55
N LEU A 57 -16.75 -2.88 0.51
CA LEU A 57 -16.63 -1.59 1.20
C LEU A 57 -15.24 -1.42 1.79
N LEU A 58 -14.72 -2.43 2.47
CA LEU A 58 -13.37 -2.41 3.03
C LEU A 58 -12.32 -2.14 1.94
N PHE A 59 -12.43 -2.79 0.78
CA PHE A 59 -11.57 -2.52 -0.38
C PHE A 59 -11.60 -1.05 -0.82
N TYR A 60 -12.79 -0.44 -0.90
CA TYR A 60 -12.91 0.98 -1.25
C TYR A 60 -12.27 1.90 -0.19
N VAL A 61 -12.41 1.58 1.08
CA VAL A 61 -11.74 2.32 2.16
C VAL A 61 -10.22 2.29 1.98
N PHE A 62 -9.64 1.11 1.75
CA PHE A 62 -8.19 0.98 1.51
C PHE A 62 -7.73 1.80 0.31
N CYS A 63 -8.49 1.78 -0.79
CA CYS A 63 -8.15 2.55 -1.98
C CYS A 63 -8.27 4.06 -1.76
N ASN A 64 -9.33 4.52 -1.07
CA ASN A 64 -9.52 5.92 -0.76
C ASN A 64 -8.40 6.47 0.12
N ARG A 65 -8.10 5.79 1.22
CA ARG A 65 -7.05 6.23 2.14
C ARG A 65 -5.68 6.28 1.47
N PHE A 66 -5.37 5.26 0.66
CA PHE A 66 -4.11 5.23 -0.07
C PHE A 66 -3.98 6.39 -1.08
N VAL A 67 -5.03 6.68 -1.85
CA VAL A 67 -4.96 7.69 -2.92
C VAL A 67 -5.16 9.10 -2.40
N ASN A 68 -6.15 9.32 -1.52
CA ASN A 68 -6.56 10.66 -1.12
C ASN A 68 -5.90 11.13 0.19
N GLU A 69 -5.49 10.21 1.05
CA GLU A 69 -4.93 10.53 2.36
C GLU A 69 -3.43 10.19 2.47
N ASP A 70 -2.84 9.63 1.40
CA ASP A 70 -1.45 9.12 1.38
C ASP A 70 -1.15 8.17 2.56
N ASP A 71 -2.17 7.43 2.97
CA ASP A 71 -2.13 6.53 4.12
C ASP A 71 -2.03 5.08 3.68
N ASP A 72 -0.92 4.45 4.00
CA ASP A 72 -0.63 3.05 3.72
C ASP A 72 -0.59 2.21 5.02
N MET A 73 -1.17 2.73 6.10
CA MET A 73 -1.18 2.09 7.40
C MET A 73 -2.60 2.10 7.99
N ILE A 74 -3.43 1.19 7.50
CA ILE A 74 -4.86 1.20 7.73
C ILE A 74 -5.20 0.23 8.87
N GLY A 75 -5.71 0.79 9.96
CA GLY A 75 -6.19 0.07 11.13
C GLY A 75 -7.71 0.01 11.19
N GLU A 76 -8.22 -0.66 12.22
CA GLU A 76 -9.65 -0.81 12.41
C GLU A 76 -10.39 0.53 12.55
N HIS A 77 -9.80 1.49 13.24
CA HIS A 77 -10.36 2.83 13.45
C HIS A 77 -10.59 3.61 12.15
N ASP A 78 -9.98 3.19 11.05
CA ASP A 78 -10.10 3.85 9.75
C ASP A 78 -11.33 3.40 8.97
N TRP A 79 -11.95 2.30 9.34
CA TRP A 79 -13.08 1.72 8.61
C TRP A 79 -14.27 1.31 9.50
N GLU A 80 -14.12 1.22 10.83
CA GLU A 80 -15.19 0.73 11.71
C GLU A 80 -16.46 1.59 11.66
N ASP A 81 -16.32 2.89 11.48
CA ASP A 81 -17.44 3.85 11.47
C ASP A 81 -18.34 3.71 10.23
N TYR A 82 -17.86 3.05 9.17
CA TYR A 82 -18.65 2.80 7.96
C TYR A 82 -19.56 1.56 8.08
N TYR A 83 -19.44 0.81 9.17
CA TYR A 83 -20.22 -0.41 9.41
C TYR A 83 -21.17 -0.24 10.59
N GLU A 84 -22.47 -0.29 10.32
CA GLU A 84 -23.48 -0.18 11.37
C GLU A 84 -23.58 -1.44 12.24
N SER A 85 -23.31 -2.60 11.64
CA SER A 85 -23.45 -3.90 12.28
C SER A 85 -22.21 -4.30 13.08
N LYS A 86 -22.33 -4.31 14.42
CA LYS A 86 -21.27 -4.84 15.28
C LYS A 86 -20.94 -6.30 15.05
N SER A 87 -21.89 -7.08 14.50
CA SER A 87 -21.65 -8.48 14.13
C SER A 87 -20.77 -8.58 12.88
N THR A 88 -21.01 -7.76 11.88
CA THR A 88 -20.18 -7.63 10.67
C THR A 88 -18.76 -7.24 11.04
N LEU A 89 -18.59 -6.19 11.85
CA LEU A 89 -17.28 -5.77 12.33
C LEU A 89 -16.52 -6.90 13.01
N ARG A 90 -17.19 -7.66 13.87
CA ARG A 90 -16.55 -8.80 14.57
C ARG A 90 -16.12 -9.90 13.59
N ILE A 91 -16.90 -10.17 12.56
CA ILE A 91 -16.59 -11.17 11.53
C ILE A 91 -15.37 -10.70 10.73
N LEU A 92 -15.39 -9.49 10.18
CA LEU A 92 -14.30 -8.92 9.40
C LEU A 92 -12.99 -8.89 10.19
N ARG A 93 -13.02 -8.43 11.44
CA ARG A 93 -11.85 -8.47 12.34
C ARG A 93 -11.29 -9.88 12.50
N GLY A 94 -12.20 -10.85 12.71
CA GLY A 94 -11.82 -12.25 12.87
C GLY A 94 -11.15 -12.82 11.61
N GLU A 95 -11.67 -12.51 10.45
CA GLU A 95 -11.13 -12.95 9.16
C GLU A 95 -9.78 -12.29 8.85
N LEU A 96 -9.66 -10.98 9.07
CA LEU A 96 -8.41 -10.26 8.89
C LEU A 96 -7.30 -10.78 9.80
N LYS A 97 -7.60 -11.02 11.09
CA LYS A 97 -6.62 -11.55 12.05
C LYS A 97 -6.18 -12.98 11.72
N ARG A 98 -7.07 -13.80 11.17
CA ARG A 98 -6.73 -15.17 10.72
C ARG A 98 -6.08 -15.20 9.34
N GLN A 99 -5.94 -14.05 8.68
CA GLN A 99 -5.46 -13.94 7.30
C GLN A 99 -6.35 -14.73 6.31
N ASP A 100 -7.64 -14.77 6.56
CA ASP A 100 -8.62 -15.57 5.83
C ASP A 100 -9.64 -14.69 5.04
N SER A 101 -9.51 -13.37 5.09
CA SER A 101 -10.34 -12.48 4.29
C SER A 101 -10.11 -12.68 2.80
N THR A 102 -11.13 -12.45 1.98
CA THR A 102 -11.00 -12.55 0.52
C THR A 102 -9.97 -11.57 -0.02
N LEU A 103 -9.85 -10.38 0.58
CA LEU A 103 -8.86 -9.38 0.21
C LEU A 103 -7.43 -9.90 0.41
N GLN A 104 -7.16 -10.59 1.52
CA GLN A 104 -5.85 -11.19 1.80
C GLN A 104 -5.57 -12.39 0.90
N ARG A 105 -6.54 -13.31 0.75
CA ARG A 105 -6.41 -14.49 -0.12
C ARG A 105 -6.16 -14.11 -1.59
N LYS A 106 -6.73 -13.02 -2.06
CA LYS A 106 -6.51 -12.50 -3.42
C LYS A 106 -5.24 -11.65 -3.55
N GLY A 107 -4.53 -11.42 -2.44
CA GLY A 107 -3.30 -10.63 -2.42
C GLY A 107 -3.55 -9.15 -2.72
N ILE A 108 -4.72 -8.62 -2.33
CA ILE A 108 -5.06 -7.20 -2.47
C ILE A 108 -4.47 -6.43 -1.30
N ILE A 109 -4.63 -6.97 -0.09
CA ILE A 109 -4.07 -6.41 1.13
C ILE A 109 -3.15 -7.41 1.81
N GLU A 110 -2.25 -6.91 2.63
CA GLU A 110 -1.35 -7.67 3.48
C GLU A 110 -1.20 -6.99 4.84
N ASN A 111 -0.80 -7.76 5.85
CA ASN A 111 -0.43 -7.18 7.14
C ASN A 111 0.82 -6.32 6.98
N ARG A 112 0.86 -5.22 7.71
CA ARG A 112 2.08 -4.43 7.79
C ARG A 112 3.19 -5.24 8.47
N ASN A 113 4.38 -5.16 7.91
CA ASN A 113 5.57 -5.78 8.51
C ASN A 113 6.48 -4.66 9.02
N SER A 114 6.67 -4.56 10.33
CA SER A 114 7.56 -3.61 10.95
C SER A 114 8.70 -4.37 11.62
N ASP A 115 9.93 -4.09 11.22
CA ASP A 115 11.16 -4.67 11.80
C ASP A 115 11.18 -6.21 11.83
N GLY A 116 10.57 -6.86 10.84
CA GLY A 116 10.48 -8.32 10.75
C GLY A 116 9.38 -8.95 11.60
N MET A 117 8.56 -8.13 12.29
CA MET A 117 7.38 -8.58 13.01
C MET A 117 6.13 -8.19 12.27
N VAL A 118 5.21 -9.15 12.08
CA VAL A 118 3.90 -8.91 11.46
C VAL A 118 3.04 -8.15 12.46
N ASP A 119 2.59 -6.97 12.09
CA ASP A 119 1.58 -6.23 12.84
C ASP A 119 0.20 -6.76 12.48
N SER A 120 -0.48 -7.38 13.45
CA SER A 120 -1.79 -8.00 13.23
C SER A 120 -2.95 -6.99 13.16
N ASP A 121 -2.72 -5.74 13.54
CA ASP A 121 -3.76 -4.74 13.69
C ASP A 121 -3.74 -3.68 12.56
N TYR A 122 -2.66 -3.68 11.75
CA TYR A 122 -2.52 -2.77 10.62
C TYR A 122 -2.28 -3.50 9.31
N PHE A 123 -2.92 -2.99 8.28
CA PHE A 123 -2.92 -3.56 6.93
C PHE A 123 -2.55 -2.49 5.91
N LYS A 124 -2.09 -2.94 4.76
CA LYS A 124 -1.79 -2.09 3.61
C LYS A 124 -2.18 -2.78 2.31
N LEU A 125 -2.34 -2.00 1.25
CA LEU A 125 -2.43 -2.55 -0.11
C LEU A 125 -1.09 -3.17 -0.50
N THR A 126 -1.11 -4.33 -1.14
CA THR A 126 0.11 -4.95 -1.67
C THR A 126 0.66 -4.12 -2.83
N ASP A 127 1.96 -4.16 -3.06
CA ASP A 127 2.60 -3.43 -4.17
C ASP A 127 2.01 -3.86 -5.52
N LYS A 128 1.72 -5.16 -5.67
CA LYS A 128 1.06 -5.70 -6.86
C LYS A 128 -0.35 -5.14 -7.07
N ALA A 129 -1.13 -4.98 -5.99
CA ALA A 129 -2.45 -4.37 -6.08
C ALA A 129 -2.36 -2.90 -6.46
N LYS A 130 -1.43 -2.14 -5.88
CA LYS A 130 -1.19 -0.74 -6.22
C LYS A 130 -0.81 -0.55 -7.68
N GLU A 131 0.14 -1.34 -8.19
CA GLU A 131 0.56 -1.30 -9.59
C GLU A 131 -0.58 -1.61 -10.56
N THR A 132 -1.50 -2.48 -10.17
CA THR A 132 -2.61 -2.89 -11.02
C THR A 132 -3.77 -1.90 -10.99
N LEU A 133 -4.12 -1.42 -9.78
CA LEU A 133 -5.29 -0.56 -9.56
C LEU A 133 -5.07 0.89 -10.01
N PHE A 134 -3.87 1.42 -9.79
CA PHE A 134 -3.61 2.85 -9.93
C PHE A 134 -2.77 3.22 -11.15
N LYS A 135 -2.83 2.41 -12.22
CA LYS A 135 -2.10 2.66 -13.47
C LYS A 135 -2.40 4.00 -14.12
N ASP A 136 -3.66 4.45 -13.98
CA ASP A 136 -4.13 5.71 -14.57
C ASP A 136 -3.80 6.93 -13.71
N LEU A 137 -3.27 6.71 -12.51
CA LEU A 137 -2.82 7.74 -11.59
C LEU A 137 -1.30 7.78 -11.57
N ASP A 138 -0.74 8.97 -11.61
CA ASP A 138 0.72 9.18 -11.55
C ASP A 138 1.30 9.01 -10.12
N ILE A 139 0.61 8.21 -9.28
CA ILE A 139 0.97 7.94 -7.88
C ILE A 139 2.29 7.15 -7.81
N GLY A 140 2.56 6.30 -8.81
CA GLY A 140 3.80 5.51 -8.88
C GLY A 140 5.08 6.35 -8.98
N GLN A 141 4.99 7.60 -9.43
CA GLN A 141 6.16 8.51 -9.45
C GLN A 141 6.44 9.19 -8.12
N GLN A 142 5.46 9.33 -7.23
CA GLN A 142 5.68 9.94 -5.91
C GLN A 142 6.23 8.94 -4.89
N GLN A 143 5.78 7.69 -4.91
CA GLN A 143 6.33 6.64 -4.02
C GLN A 143 7.71 6.15 -4.47
N THR A 144 7.97 6.09 -5.77
CA THR A 144 9.34 5.92 -6.28
C THR A 144 10.23 7.14 -6.01
N LYS A 145 9.69 8.31 -5.69
CA LYS A 145 10.49 9.43 -5.18
C LYS A 145 11.00 9.20 -3.76
N ASN A 146 10.23 8.54 -2.91
CA ASN A 146 10.67 8.17 -1.56
C ASN A 146 11.61 6.94 -1.56
N GLN A 147 11.47 6.02 -2.54
CA GLN A 147 12.50 5.01 -2.82
C GLN A 147 13.71 5.56 -3.61
N LYS A 148 13.65 6.79 -4.09
CA LYS A 148 14.78 7.49 -4.76
C LYS A 148 15.89 7.92 -3.82
N GLU A 149 15.81 7.63 -2.54
CA GLU A 149 16.98 7.70 -1.65
C GLU A 149 17.96 6.54 -1.88
N LEU A 150 17.58 5.49 -2.57
CA LEU A 150 18.53 4.55 -3.18
C LEU A 150 19.15 5.23 -4.41
N LEU A 151 20.18 6.01 -4.15
CA LEU A 151 21.01 6.63 -5.19
C LEU A 151 21.47 5.51 -6.15
N LYS A 152 21.05 5.58 -7.42
CA LYS A 152 21.55 4.64 -8.43
C LYS A 152 23.06 4.72 -8.45
N TYR A 153 23.74 3.57 -8.46
CA TYR A 153 25.21 3.49 -8.49
C TYR A 153 25.82 4.41 -9.56
N SER A 154 25.16 4.55 -10.73
CA SER A 154 25.55 5.48 -11.77
C SER A 154 25.54 6.96 -11.35
N SER A 155 24.67 7.37 -10.45
CA SER A 155 24.61 8.75 -9.96
C SER A 155 25.58 9.00 -8.78
N LEU A 156 26.08 7.94 -8.14
CA LEU A 156 27.14 8.01 -7.11
C LEU A 156 28.52 8.11 -7.74
N ALA A 157 28.74 7.46 -8.90
CA ALA A 157 30.03 7.48 -9.61
C ALA A 157 30.44 8.89 -10.09
N GLU A 158 29.47 9.80 -10.27
CA GLU A 158 29.72 11.18 -10.71
C GLU A 158 29.87 12.17 -9.58
N LYS A 159 29.53 11.80 -8.32
CA LYS A 159 29.65 12.69 -7.17
C LYS A 159 31.01 12.53 -6.49
N ARG A 160 31.80 13.57 -6.49
CA ARG A 160 32.97 13.67 -5.60
C ARG A 160 32.46 13.80 -4.17
N LEU A 161 32.48 12.71 -3.42
CA LEU A 161 32.14 12.70 -2.02
C LEU A 161 33.37 13.14 -1.22
N PHE A 162 33.23 14.19 -0.44
CA PHE A 162 34.27 14.69 0.46
C PHE A 162 34.00 14.11 1.85
N TYR A 163 34.87 13.21 2.29
CA TYR A 163 34.83 12.66 3.64
C TYR A 163 35.85 13.37 4.52
N ASN A 164 35.53 13.52 5.79
CA ASN A 164 36.55 13.93 6.76
C ASN A 164 37.58 12.79 6.96
N PRO A 165 38.79 13.08 7.50
CA PRO A 165 39.85 12.06 7.63
C PRO A 165 39.46 10.83 8.42
N CYS A 166 38.56 10.97 9.42
CA CYS A 166 38.08 9.86 10.24
C CYS A 166 37.10 8.96 9.46
N GLU A 167 36.17 9.53 8.73
CA GLU A 167 35.23 8.82 7.86
C GLU A 167 35.95 8.08 6.72
N ARG A 168 37.00 8.72 6.16
CA ARG A 168 37.83 8.12 5.12
C ARG A 168 38.53 6.86 5.62
N GLY A 169 39.08 6.86 6.84
CA GLY A 169 39.68 5.70 7.47
C GLY A 169 38.69 4.56 7.70
N GLN A 170 37.46 4.88 8.09
CA GLN A 170 36.38 3.88 8.27
C GLN A 170 35.97 3.26 6.94
N ILE A 171 35.84 4.05 5.87
CA ILE A 171 35.50 3.58 4.53
C ILE A 171 36.60 2.69 3.95
N GLU A 172 37.89 3.06 4.16
CA GLU A 172 39.02 2.26 3.75
C GLU A 172 39.03 0.88 4.47
N GLN A 173 38.76 0.85 5.78
CA GLN A 173 38.63 -0.39 6.55
C GLN A 173 37.47 -1.25 6.07
N LEU A 174 36.31 -0.66 5.79
CA LEU A 174 35.15 -1.39 5.25
C LEU A 174 35.40 -1.92 3.84
N SER A 175 36.05 -1.13 2.97
CA SER A 175 36.38 -1.59 1.62
C SER A 175 37.43 -2.72 1.62
N GLU A 176 38.36 -2.72 2.58
CA GLU A 176 39.29 -3.83 2.77
C GLU A 176 38.60 -5.13 3.26
N LEU A 177 37.59 -5.00 4.15
CA LEU A 177 36.80 -6.17 4.63
C LEU A 177 35.92 -6.77 3.53
N LEU A 178 35.47 -5.94 2.60
CA LEU A 178 34.64 -6.38 1.45
C LEU A 178 35.45 -6.98 0.30
N MET A 179 36.80 -6.99 0.37
CA MET A 179 37.60 -7.71 -0.61
C MET A 179 37.30 -9.21 -0.56
N PRO A 180 37.10 -9.89 -1.72
CA PRO A 180 36.67 -11.28 -1.77
C PRO A 180 37.50 -12.23 -0.90
N GLU A 181 38.81 -12.01 -0.82
CA GLU A 181 39.74 -12.84 -0.05
C GLU A 181 39.56 -12.67 1.46
N LYS A 182 39.30 -11.46 1.95
CA LYS A 182 39.06 -11.18 3.37
C LYS A 182 37.62 -11.53 3.77
N PHE A 183 36.67 -11.33 2.88
CA PHE A 183 35.27 -11.72 3.11
C PHE A 183 35.10 -13.23 3.30
N ALA A 184 35.81 -14.03 2.51
CA ALA A 184 35.84 -15.48 2.65
C ALA A 184 36.42 -15.94 4.00
N LEU A 185 37.44 -15.24 4.53
CA LEU A 185 38.01 -15.50 5.84
C LEU A 185 37.07 -15.17 7.01
N VAL A 186 36.26 -14.13 6.87
CA VAL A 186 35.25 -13.77 7.87
C VAL A 186 34.11 -14.78 7.90
N GLN A 187 33.66 -15.26 6.73
CA GLN A 187 32.63 -16.32 6.65
C GLN A 187 33.08 -17.68 7.21
N GLN A 188 34.37 -17.99 7.20
CA GLN A 188 34.89 -19.22 7.80
C GLN A 188 34.97 -19.19 9.33
N ARG A 189 34.80 -18.01 9.94
CA ARG A 189 34.90 -17.83 11.42
C ARG A 189 33.53 -17.61 12.10
N LEU A 190 32.45 -17.58 11.34
CA LEU A 190 31.04 -17.57 11.80
C LEU A 190 30.44 -18.95 11.68
#